data_4659de039ca529502bea68f948fd06ce
#
_entry.id   4659de039ca529502bea68f948fd06ce
#
_cell.length_a   1.000
_cell.length_b   1.000
_cell.length_c   1.000
_cell.angle_alpha   90.00
_cell.angle_beta   90.00
_cell.angle_gamma   90.00
#
_symmetry.space_group_name_H-M   'P 1'
#
loop_
_entity.id
_entity.type
_entity.pdbx_description
1 polymer ?
#
loop_
_entity_poly.entity_id
_entity_poly.type
_entity_poly.pdbx_seq_one_letter_code
_entity_poly.pdbx_strand_id
1 'polypeptide(L)'
;MQNILKKLDLIDYLDSFSKLMAREKSIILEGDINLHHKLISELSKFDIKAPNKIENLDSALMHIQKQGILKMDDIFEFIKIINYFRYLKKFSFDGKLAEWIDKITIPNEIVKICEYFDDKANLKDGVNESFDNIKYAISKNKEAIKQNLYKI
;
A
#
# COMPACT_ATOMS: atom_id res chain seq x y z
N MET A 1 15.48 23.93 8.93
CA MET A 1 14.14 23.30 9.04
C MET A 1 14.09 22.24 10.14
N GLN A 2 14.97 21.24 10.18
CA GLN A 2 15.00 20.22 11.25
C GLN A 2 15.04 20.77 12.68
N ASN A 3 15.74 21.90 12.93
CA ASN A 3 15.78 22.56 14.26
C ASN A 3 14.41 23.11 14.71
N ILE A 4 13.57 23.54 13.80
CA ILE A 4 12.21 24.05 14.12
C ILE A 4 11.30 22.87 14.47
N LEU A 5 11.36 21.81 13.69
CA LEU A 5 10.57 20.59 13.90
C LEU A 5 10.90 19.93 15.23
N LYS A 6 12.20 19.92 15.59
CA LYS A 6 12.67 19.43 16.91
C LYS A 6 12.15 20.29 18.05
N LYS A 7 12.15 21.64 17.89
CA LYS A 7 11.62 22.56 18.90
C LYS A 7 10.10 22.45 19.09
N LEU A 8 9.38 22.00 18.06
CA LEU A 8 7.95 21.81 18.10
C LEU A 8 7.52 20.37 18.44
N ASP A 9 8.50 19.50 18.74
CA ASP A 9 8.26 18.09 19.05
C ASP A 9 7.49 17.31 17.97
N LEU A 10 7.72 17.69 16.69
CA LEU A 10 7.00 17.15 15.54
C LEU A 10 7.77 16.04 14.80
N ILE A 11 8.98 15.66 15.25
CA ILE A 11 9.82 14.70 14.52
C ILE A 11 9.15 13.33 14.44
N ASP A 12 8.70 12.79 15.58
CA ASP A 12 8.06 11.47 15.62
C ASP A 12 6.75 11.42 14.81
N TYR A 13 6.00 12.54 14.81
CA TYR A 13 4.82 12.70 13.98
C TYR A 13 5.16 12.64 12.49
N LEU A 14 6.19 13.38 12.06
CA LEU A 14 6.63 13.41 10.68
C LEU A 14 7.20 12.06 10.21
N ASP A 15 7.95 11.37 11.06
CA ASP A 15 8.45 10.02 10.80
C ASP A 15 7.30 9.01 10.64
N SER A 16 6.26 9.13 11.47
CA SER A 16 5.06 8.31 11.36
C SER A 16 4.31 8.59 10.06
N PHE A 17 4.21 9.86 9.66
CA PHE A 17 3.56 10.28 8.43
C PHE A 17 4.34 9.85 7.18
N SER A 18 5.68 9.93 7.22
CA SER A 18 6.54 9.51 6.09
C SER A 18 6.37 8.02 5.75
N LYS A 19 6.05 7.18 6.73
CA LYS A 19 5.79 5.74 6.54
C LYS A 19 4.51 5.43 5.75
N LEU A 20 3.67 6.43 5.53
CA LEU A 20 2.47 6.31 4.69
C LEU A 20 2.74 6.71 3.23
N MET A 21 3.94 7.17 2.91
CA MET A 21 4.31 7.62 1.57
C MET A 21 5.07 6.53 0.82
N ALA A 22 4.60 6.19 -0.36
CA ALA A 22 5.26 5.23 -1.26
C ALA A 22 6.53 5.80 -1.93
N ARG A 23 6.75 7.10 -1.83
CA ARG A 23 7.89 7.80 -2.45
C ARG A 23 8.48 8.81 -1.48
N GLU A 24 9.79 9.02 -1.60
CA GLU A 24 10.44 10.10 -0.85
C GLU A 24 9.99 11.46 -1.41
N LYS A 25 9.22 12.19 -0.62
CA LYS A 25 8.75 13.53 -0.92
C LYS A 25 8.91 14.45 0.28
N SER A 26 9.04 15.74 -0.01
CA SER A 26 8.93 16.76 1.02
C SER A 26 7.55 16.71 1.68
N ILE A 27 7.53 16.71 3.00
CA ILE A 27 6.29 16.79 3.80
C ILE A 27 5.68 18.20 3.73
N ILE A 28 6.39 19.17 3.17
CA ILE A 28 5.89 20.52 3.01
C ILE A 28 4.85 20.48 1.89
N LEU A 29 3.61 20.83 2.26
CA LEU A 29 2.54 21.00 1.29
C LEU A 29 2.86 22.21 0.42
N GLU A 30 2.99 21.94 -0.88
CA GLU A 30 3.12 22.98 -1.91
C GLU A 30 1.74 23.27 -2.49
N GLY A 31 1.48 24.52 -2.86
CA GLY A 31 0.26 24.94 -3.51
C GLY A 31 -0.68 25.79 -2.64
N ASP A 32 -1.97 25.76 -2.97
CA ASP A 32 -2.98 26.59 -2.29
C ASP A 32 -3.39 25.97 -0.96
N ILE A 33 -2.97 26.60 0.14
CA ILE A 33 -3.29 26.18 1.52
C ILE A 33 -4.81 26.16 1.75
N ASN A 34 -5.57 27.08 1.17
CA ASN A 34 -7.03 27.11 1.34
C ASN A 34 -7.69 25.88 0.66
N LEU A 35 -7.15 25.46 -0.49
CA LEU A 35 -7.59 24.24 -1.14
C LEU A 35 -7.30 23.02 -0.26
N HIS A 36 -6.11 22.93 0.33
CA HIS A 36 -5.75 21.83 1.25
C HIS A 36 -6.67 21.77 2.45
N HIS A 37 -6.98 22.91 3.08
CA HIS A 37 -7.95 22.95 4.19
C HIS A 37 -9.34 22.49 3.78
N LYS A 38 -9.82 22.87 2.59
CA LYS A 38 -11.11 22.40 2.06
C LYS A 38 -11.10 20.88 1.88
N LEU A 39 -10.07 20.31 1.24
CA LEU A 39 -9.96 18.87 1.02
C LEU A 39 -9.91 18.09 2.35
N ILE A 40 -9.16 18.57 3.34
CA ILE A 40 -9.09 17.95 4.67
C ILE A 40 -10.47 18.03 5.36
N SER A 41 -11.15 19.19 5.28
CA SER A 41 -12.49 19.37 5.85
C SER A 41 -13.53 18.48 5.19
N GLU A 42 -13.45 18.26 3.87
CA GLU A 42 -14.31 17.32 3.17
C GLU A 42 -14.00 15.88 3.58
N LEU A 43 -12.73 15.50 3.64
CA LEU A 43 -12.29 14.16 4.04
C LEU A 43 -12.72 13.81 5.46
N SER A 44 -12.67 14.77 6.40
CA SER A 44 -13.02 14.58 7.82
C SER A 44 -14.51 14.26 8.07
N LYS A 45 -15.36 14.43 7.08
CA LYS A 45 -16.79 14.05 7.17
C LYS A 45 -17.02 12.54 7.04
N PHE A 46 -16.01 11.80 6.62
CA PHE A 46 -16.07 10.36 6.39
C PHE A 46 -15.20 9.62 7.40
N ASP A 47 -15.68 8.47 7.86
CA ASP A 47 -14.86 7.55 8.67
C ASP A 47 -13.96 6.72 7.75
N ILE A 48 -12.86 7.34 7.32
CA ILE A 48 -11.90 6.73 6.40
C ILE A 48 -10.74 6.14 7.21
N LYS A 49 -10.51 4.85 7.03
CA LYS A 49 -9.35 4.17 7.60
C LYS A 49 -8.07 4.70 6.96
N ALA A 50 -7.06 4.95 7.79
CA ALA A 50 -5.73 5.29 7.31
C ALA A 50 -5.16 4.17 6.40
N PRO A 51 -4.34 4.50 5.40
CA PRO A 51 -3.64 3.50 4.61
C PRO A 51 -2.68 2.69 5.47
N ASN A 52 -2.43 1.44 5.07
CA ASN A 52 -1.37 0.64 5.66
C ASN A 52 0.00 1.28 5.34
N LYS A 53 0.99 0.98 6.21
CA LYS A 53 2.38 1.34 5.92
C LYS A 53 2.77 0.83 4.52
N ILE A 54 3.41 1.69 3.74
CA ILE A 54 3.90 1.41 2.39
C ILE A 54 5.42 1.60 2.41
N GLU A 55 6.15 0.66 1.82
CA GLU A 55 7.60 0.80 1.63
C GLU A 55 7.88 1.75 0.46
N ASN A 56 9.11 2.30 0.42
CA ASN A 56 9.53 3.19 -0.66
C ASN A 56 9.61 2.44 -1.99
N LEU A 57 8.89 2.92 -2.99
CA LEU A 57 8.76 2.31 -4.33
C LEU A 57 9.58 3.03 -5.41
N ASP A 58 10.42 4.01 -5.08
CA ASP A 58 11.19 4.74 -6.10
C ASP A 58 12.10 3.81 -6.92
N SER A 59 12.74 2.84 -6.27
CA SER A 59 13.56 1.83 -6.94
C SER A 59 12.74 0.91 -7.86
N ALA A 60 11.57 0.44 -7.37
CA ALA A 60 10.66 -0.40 -8.14
C ALA A 60 10.12 0.34 -9.38
N LEU A 61 9.75 1.61 -9.23
CA LEU A 61 9.29 2.46 -10.34
C LEU A 61 10.37 2.67 -11.39
N MET A 62 11.62 2.94 -10.97
CA MET A 62 12.75 3.04 -11.91
C MET A 62 13.00 1.71 -12.64
N HIS A 63 12.80 0.58 -11.96
CA HIS A 63 12.97 -0.74 -12.55
C HIS A 63 11.91 -1.02 -13.62
N ILE A 64 10.64 -0.69 -13.35
CA ILE A 64 9.55 -0.78 -14.34
C ILE A 64 9.84 0.10 -15.55
N GLN A 65 10.28 1.34 -15.35
CA GLN A 65 10.61 2.26 -16.46
C GLN A 65 11.68 1.69 -17.41
N LYS A 66 12.56 0.83 -16.89
CA LYS A 66 13.58 0.10 -17.66
C LYS A 66 13.10 -1.26 -18.17
N GLN A 67 11.79 -1.52 -18.15
CA GLN A 67 11.17 -2.80 -18.53
C GLN A 67 11.68 -4.00 -17.73
N GLY A 68 12.09 -3.77 -16.48
CA GLY A 68 12.54 -4.82 -15.58
C GLY A 68 11.37 -5.58 -14.96
N ILE A 69 11.68 -6.74 -14.38
CA ILE A 69 10.71 -7.59 -13.66
C ILE A 69 10.69 -7.17 -12.19
N LEU A 70 9.50 -6.89 -11.66
CA LEU A 70 9.32 -6.56 -10.25
C LEU A 70 9.55 -7.78 -9.35
N LYS A 71 10.08 -7.53 -8.17
CA LYS A 71 10.08 -8.50 -7.07
C LYS A 71 8.68 -8.63 -6.50
N MET A 72 8.40 -9.77 -5.87
CA MET A 72 7.10 -10.04 -5.26
C MET A 72 6.76 -9.02 -4.18
N ASP A 73 7.73 -8.63 -3.36
CA ASP A 73 7.54 -7.62 -2.30
C ASP A 73 7.11 -6.27 -2.89
N ASP A 74 7.72 -5.85 -4.00
CA ASP A 74 7.32 -4.60 -4.68
C ASP A 74 5.90 -4.68 -5.23
N ILE A 75 5.51 -5.84 -5.80
CA ILE A 75 4.15 -6.08 -6.28
C ILE A 75 3.15 -5.94 -5.13
N PHE A 76 3.46 -6.46 -3.95
CA PHE A 76 2.60 -6.36 -2.78
C PHE A 76 2.39 -4.91 -2.34
N GLU A 77 3.43 -4.09 -2.37
CA GLU A 77 3.31 -2.67 -2.04
C GLU A 77 2.41 -1.93 -3.04
N PHE A 78 2.51 -2.21 -4.34
CA PHE A 78 1.60 -1.68 -5.35
C PHE A 78 0.15 -2.13 -5.12
N ILE A 79 -0.07 -3.40 -4.77
CA ILE A 79 -1.41 -3.94 -4.48
C ILE A 79 -2.04 -3.22 -3.27
N LYS A 80 -1.29 -2.91 -2.21
CA LYS A 80 -1.78 -2.12 -1.07
C LYS A 80 -2.30 -0.76 -1.53
N ILE A 81 -1.53 -0.05 -2.36
CA ILE A 81 -1.91 1.27 -2.89
C ILE A 81 -3.20 1.16 -3.74
N ILE A 82 -3.24 0.21 -4.65
CA ILE A 82 -4.38 0.00 -5.55
C ILE A 82 -5.64 -0.33 -4.75
N ASN A 83 -5.55 -1.24 -3.79
CA ASN A 83 -6.66 -1.61 -2.94
C ASN A 83 -7.14 -0.44 -2.07
N TYR A 84 -6.23 0.42 -1.61
CA TYR A 84 -6.60 1.61 -0.87
C TYR A 84 -7.36 2.62 -1.75
N PHE A 85 -6.92 2.87 -2.98
CA PHE A 85 -7.66 3.72 -3.92
C PHE A 85 -9.02 3.11 -4.32
N ARG A 86 -9.11 1.80 -4.48
CA ARG A 86 -10.40 1.11 -4.70
C ARG A 86 -11.33 1.26 -3.48
N TYR A 87 -10.78 1.24 -2.27
CA TYR A 87 -11.52 1.51 -1.06
C TYR A 87 -12.02 2.96 -1.03
N LEU A 88 -11.18 3.96 -1.32
CA LEU A 88 -11.58 5.36 -1.37
C LEU A 88 -12.69 5.60 -2.40
N LYS A 89 -12.64 4.95 -3.55
CA LYS A 89 -13.67 5.07 -4.60
C LYS A 89 -15.06 4.51 -4.21
N LYS A 90 -15.18 3.84 -3.07
CA LYS A 90 -16.50 3.40 -2.55
C LYS A 90 -17.26 4.51 -1.83
N PHE A 91 -16.59 5.60 -1.47
CA PHE A 91 -17.21 6.74 -0.82
C PHE A 91 -17.75 7.72 -1.86
N SER A 92 -18.90 8.28 -1.58
CA SER A 92 -19.48 9.35 -2.42
C SER A 92 -18.95 10.69 -1.92
N PHE A 93 -17.80 11.09 -2.42
CA PHE A 93 -17.23 12.39 -2.13
C PHE A 93 -17.90 13.49 -2.94
N ASP A 94 -17.83 14.72 -2.43
CA ASP A 94 -18.33 15.92 -3.10
C ASP A 94 -17.19 16.87 -3.46
N GLY A 95 -17.49 17.85 -4.34
CA GLY A 95 -16.61 19.00 -4.60
C GLY A 95 -15.25 18.62 -5.16
N LYS A 96 -14.21 19.29 -4.66
CA LYS A 96 -12.82 19.13 -5.14
C LYS A 96 -12.21 17.76 -4.79
N LEU A 97 -12.66 17.14 -3.70
CA LEU A 97 -12.20 15.81 -3.32
C LEU A 97 -12.70 14.75 -4.32
N ALA A 98 -13.98 14.83 -4.73
CA ALA A 98 -14.52 13.98 -5.78
C ALA A 98 -13.74 14.14 -7.10
N GLU A 99 -13.54 15.37 -7.56
CA GLU A 99 -12.75 15.65 -8.76
C GLU A 99 -11.34 15.04 -8.72
N TRP A 100 -10.71 15.03 -7.54
CA TRP A 100 -9.38 14.48 -7.36
C TRP A 100 -9.38 12.95 -7.38
N ILE A 101 -10.32 12.32 -6.67
CA ILE A 101 -10.46 10.86 -6.62
C ILE A 101 -10.86 10.29 -7.98
N ASP A 102 -11.72 10.99 -8.73
CA ASP A 102 -12.18 10.55 -10.05
C ASP A 102 -11.05 10.54 -11.10
N LYS A 103 -10.06 11.43 -10.95
CA LYS A 103 -8.86 11.43 -11.81
C LYS A 103 -7.99 10.18 -11.65
N ILE A 104 -8.13 9.47 -10.53
CA ILE A 104 -7.38 8.23 -10.29
C ILE A 104 -8.04 7.11 -11.09
N THR A 105 -7.45 6.74 -12.21
CA THR A 105 -7.88 5.60 -13.02
C THR A 105 -7.05 4.38 -12.71
N ILE A 106 -7.70 3.25 -12.46
CA ILE A 106 -7.03 1.96 -12.24
C ILE A 106 -7.36 1.08 -13.44
N PRO A 107 -6.39 0.71 -14.28
CA PRO A 107 -6.62 -0.17 -15.42
C PRO A 107 -7.21 -1.52 -14.99
N ASN A 108 -8.13 -2.07 -15.79
CA ASN A 108 -8.78 -3.34 -15.47
C ASN A 108 -7.80 -4.51 -15.37
N GLU A 109 -6.71 -4.48 -16.14
CA GLU A 109 -5.64 -5.47 -16.11
C GLU A 109 -4.98 -5.51 -14.72
N ILE A 110 -4.75 -4.34 -14.13
CA ILE A 110 -4.18 -4.22 -12.79
C ILE A 110 -5.18 -4.73 -11.74
N VAL A 111 -6.48 -4.45 -11.90
CA VAL A 111 -7.51 -4.98 -11.00
C VAL A 111 -7.52 -6.51 -11.01
N LYS A 112 -7.43 -7.13 -12.21
CA LYS A 112 -7.34 -8.59 -12.34
C LYS A 112 -6.10 -9.17 -11.65
N ILE A 113 -4.95 -8.49 -11.76
CA ILE A 113 -3.73 -8.92 -11.05
C ILE A 113 -3.96 -8.89 -9.53
N CYS A 114 -4.62 -7.85 -9.00
CA CYS A 114 -4.94 -7.77 -7.58
C CYS A 114 -5.85 -8.92 -7.11
N GLU A 115 -6.68 -9.48 -7.97
CA GLU A 115 -7.57 -10.60 -7.65
C GLU A 115 -6.82 -11.92 -7.37
N TYR A 116 -5.60 -12.04 -7.86
CA TYR A 116 -4.75 -13.20 -7.58
C TYR A 116 -4.17 -13.22 -6.16
N PHE A 117 -4.33 -12.14 -5.41
CA PHE A 117 -3.76 -12.01 -4.08
C PHE A 117 -4.85 -11.90 -3.01
N ASP A 118 -4.56 -12.40 -1.81
CA ASP A 118 -5.41 -12.23 -0.63
C ASP A 118 -5.19 -10.86 0.05
N ASP A 119 -5.93 -10.58 1.13
CA ASP A 119 -5.82 -9.33 1.89
C ASP A 119 -4.46 -9.15 2.59
N LYS A 120 -3.69 -10.22 2.70
CA LYS A 120 -2.31 -10.22 3.26
C LYS A 120 -1.25 -10.16 2.16
N ALA A 121 -1.69 -9.94 0.92
CA ALA A 121 -0.86 -9.92 -0.27
C ALA A 121 -0.14 -11.27 -0.56
N ASN A 122 -0.69 -12.41 -0.10
CA ASN A 122 -0.22 -13.72 -0.54
C ASN A 122 -0.94 -14.12 -1.82
N LEU A 123 -0.23 -14.85 -2.67
CA LEU A 123 -0.84 -15.46 -3.84
C LEU A 123 -1.91 -16.49 -3.39
N LYS A 124 -3.13 -16.35 -3.93
CA LYS A 124 -4.23 -17.29 -3.64
C LYS A 124 -3.93 -18.67 -4.20
N ASP A 125 -4.50 -19.68 -3.58
CA ASP A 125 -4.43 -21.06 -4.09
C ASP A 125 -5.21 -21.18 -5.41
N GLY A 126 -4.71 -21.98 -6.33
CA GLY A 126 -5.29 -22.18 -7.66
C GLY A 126 -4.83 -21.20 -8.74
N VAL A 127 -4.01 -20.19 -8.39
CA VAL A 127 -3.43 -19.26 -9.37
C VAL A 127 -2.23 -19.89 -10.09
N ASN A 128 -1.44 -20.69 -9.40
CA ASN A 128 -0.29 -21.36 -9.98
C ASN A 128 -0.07 -22.71 -9.31
N GLU A 129 -0.32 -23.79 -10.06
CA GLU A 129 -0.23 -25.17 -9.57
C GLU A 129 1.14 -25.53 -9.00
N SER A 130 2.23 -25.11 -9.64
CA SER A 130 3.58 -25.37 -9.15
C SER A 130 3.84 -24.70 -7.81
N PHE A 131 3.36 -23.49 -7.63
CA PHE A 131 3.48 -22.76 -6.37
C PHE A 131 2.64 -23.40 -5.27
N ASP A 132 1.44 -23.84 -5.58
CA ASP A 132 0.55 -24.51 -4.64
C ASP A 132 1.15 -25.84 -4.17
N ASN A 133 1.75 -26.61 -5.07
CA ASN A 133 2.45 -27.85 -4.74
C ASN A 133 3.64 -27.60 -3.79
N ILE A 134 4.40 -26.53 -4.00
CA ILE A 134 5.50 -26.12 -3.11
C ILE A 134 4.95 -25.71 -1.72
N LYS A 135 3.89 -24.90 -1.67
CA LYS A 135 3.23 -24.53 -0.40
C LYS A 135 2.78 -25.75 0.38
N TYR A 136 2.13 -26.70 -0.30
CA TYR A 136 1.69 -27.94 0.31
C TYR A 136 2.86 -28.76 0.85
N ALA A 137 3.94 -28.93 0.09
CA ALA A 137 5.13 -29.64 0.54
C ALA A 137 5.78 -28.98 1.77
N ILE A 138 5.87 -27.64 1.79
CA ILE A 138 6.39 -26.88 2.94
C ILE A 138 5.50 -27.12 4.18
N SER A 139 4.18 -27.04 4.04
CA SER A 139 3.23 -27.26 5.14
C SER A 139 3.39 -28.67 5.73
N LYS A 140 3.42 -29.69 4.87
CA LYS A 140 3.60 -31.09 5.28
C LYS A 140 4.92 -31.32 6.03
N ASN A 141 6.01 -30.71 5.55
CA ASN A 141 7.31 -30.82 6.21
C ASN A 141 7.32 -30.11 7.58
N LYS A 142 6.67 -28.94 7.70
CA LYS A 142 6.52 -28.24 8.99
C LYS A 142 5.74 -29.08 10.00
N GLU A 143 4.67 -29.75 9.58
CA GLU A 143 3.89 -30.63 10.45
C GLU A 143 4.70 -31.86 10.91
N ALA A 144 5.45 -32.48 9.99
CA ALA A 144 6.34 -33.58 10.32
C ALA A 144 7.43 -33.18 11.33
N ILE A 145 8.03 -32.01 11.17
CA ILE A 145 9.01 -31.45 12.12
C ILE A 145 8.37 -31.26 13.48
N LYS A 146 7.18 -30.65 13.55
CA LYS A 146 6.46 -30.45 14.81
C LYS A 146 6.20 -31.80 15.52
N GLN A 147 5.67 -32.78 14.78
CA GLN A 147 5.39 -34.10 15.34
C GLN A 147 6.64 -34.81 15.88
N ASN A 148 7.79 -34.63 15.24
CA ASN A 148 9.05 -35.19 15.69
C ASN A 148 9.61 -34.48 16.93
N LEU A 149 9.42 -33.16 17.03
CA LEU A 149 9.80 -32.38 18.22
C LEU A 149 8.98 -32.73 19.47
N TYR A 150 7.73 -33.15 19.32
CA TYR A 150 6.87 -33.57 20.44
C TYR A 150 7.11 -35.03 20.88
N LYS A 151 7.98 -35.76 20.19
CA LYS A 151 8.33 -37.17 20.54
C LYS A 151 9.65 -37.27 21.34
N ILE A 152 10.32 -36.15 21.56
CA ILE A 152 11.51 -36.01 22.41
C ILE A 152 11.10 -35.51 23.77
#